data_dc54f5aa84ca7c1c979208e081901533
#
_entry.id   dc54f5aa84ca7c1c979208e081901533
#
_cell.length_a   1.000
_cell.length_b   1.000
_cell.length_c   1.000
_cell.angle_alpha   90.00
_cell.angle_beta   90.00
_cell.angle_gamma   90.00
#
_symmetry.space_group_name_H-M   'P 1'
#
loop_
_entity.id
_entity.type
_entity.pdbx_description
1 polymer ?
#
loop_
_entity_poly.entity_id
_entity_poly.type
_entity_poly.pdbx_seq_one_letter_code
_entity_poly.pdbx_strand_id
1 'polypeptide(L)'
;MTEAELLSVPDAEGHFGPYGGMYVPETLFHPLVELQEEYAKAQKDPGFQREFEYYLREFVGRPTPLYFAERLTRELGGAKIYLKREDLLHTGAHKINNCIGQILLAKRMGKERVIAETGAGQHGVATATVAAMFGLKCVVYMGAHDCERQKLNVFRMKMLGAEVVPVEAGQKTLKEAISEAMRDWVTNVRNTHYILGTVYGAHPYPTMVRNFHRVIGDEARKQILEQEERLPDLLIACVGGGSNAMGLFYPFLKDDSVKMLGVEAGGEGIKEGKHAARFQGGSLGVLQGARSYLLQDEHGQIQLTHSVSAGLDYASVGPEHAWLRDHERVDYTYATDEKALEAFQTLARLEGIIPALESAHAVAGVIERAPQMSADDLVIVNVSGRGDKDVSQVADMVQI
;
A
#
# COMPACT_ATOMS: atom_id res chain seq x y z
N MET A 1 -17.53 8.57 -14.63
CA MET A 1 -17.88 7.20 -14.14
C MET A 1 -19.18 7.31 -13.34
N THR A 2 -20.15 6.43 -13.58
CA THR A 2 -21.43 6.43 -12.86
C THR A 2 -21.35 5.68 -11.55
N GLU A 3 -22.24 5.99 -10.58
CA GLU A 3 -22.32 5.21 -9.33
C GLU A 3 -22.66 3.73 -9.58
N ALA A 4 -23.44 3.44 -10.61
CA ALA A 4 -23.76 2.07 -10.99
C ALA A 4 -22.53 1.28 -11.48
N GLU A 5 -21.63 1.92 -12.23
CA GLU A 5 -20.35 1.31 -12.64
C GLU A 5 -19.45 1.06 -11.45
N LEU A 6 -19.34 2.02 -10.51
CA LEU A 6 -18.58 1.85 -9.27
C LEU A 6 -19.08 0.68 -8.41
N LEU A 7 -20.40 0.49 -8.35
CA LEU A 7 -21.01 -0.57 -7.55
C LEU A 7 -20.98 -1.94 -8.25
N SER A 8 -20.70 -1.98 -9.56
CA SER A 8 -20.61 -3.23 -10.34
C SER A 8 -19.27 -3.96 -10.21
N VAL A 9 -18.26 -3.32 -9.59
CA VAL A 9 -16.91 -3.89 -9.46
C VAL A 9 -16.49 -4.06 -8.00
N PRO A 10 -15.74 -5.13 -7.69
CA PRO A 10 -15.49 -6.25 -8.60
C PRO A 10 -16.75 -7.09 -8.84
N ASP A 11 -16.78 -7.85 -9.92
CA ASP A 11 -17.77 -8.90 -10.13
C ASP A 11 -17.59 -10.09 -9.17
N ALA A 12 -18.38 -11.14 -9.32
CA ALA A 12 -18.34 -12.32 -8.44
C ALA A 12 -17.01 -13.09 -8.55
N GLU A 13 -16.33 -13.01 -9.68
CA GLU A 13 -15.04 -13.63 -9.95
C GLU A 13 -13.84 -12.71 -9.59
N GLY A 14 -14.11 -11.52 -9.08
CA GLY A 14 -13.09 -10.57 -8.62
C GLY A 14 -12.49 -9.70 -9.71
N HIS A 15 -13.23 -9.48 -10.81
CA HIS A 15 -12.77 -8.61 -11.89
C HIS A 15 -13.25 -7.17 -11.71
N PHE A 16 -12.37 -6.24 -12.00
CA PHE A 16 -12.61 -4.82 -12.19
C PHE A 16 -12.56 -4.53 -13.70
N GLY A 17 -13.64 -4.82 -14.43
CA GLY A 17 -13.63 -4.86 -15.88
C GLY A 17 -12.63 -5.91 -16.40
N PRO A 18 -11.61 -5.53 -17.22
CA PRO A 18 -10.61 -6.49 -17.72
C PRO A 18 -9.51 -6.84 -16.70
N TYR A 19 -9.52 -6.25 -15.51
CA TYR A 19 -8.48 -6.38 -14.48
C TYR A 19 -8.91 -7.29 -13.33
N GLY A 20 -7.96 -7.75 -12.52
CA GLY A 20 -8.22 -8.61 -11.36
C GLY A 20 -8.29 -10.08 -11.72
N GLY A 21 -9.28 -10.79 -11.16
CA GLY A 21 -9.48 -12.22 -11.35
C GLY A 21 -8.64 -13.11 -10.46
N MET A 22 -8.58 -14.41 -10.78
CA MET A 22 -7.89 -15.43 -9.98
C MET A 22 -7.02 -16.31 -10.90
N TYR A 23 -5.85 -15.81 -11.28
CA TYR A 23 -4.89 -16.48 -12.18
C TYR A 23 -3.84 -17.21 -11.36
N VAL A 24 -4.23 -18.33 -10.77
CA VAL A 24 -3.38 -19.12 -9.84
C VAL A 24 -3.31 -20.58 -10.24
N PRO A 25 -2.27 -21.33 -9.79
CA PRO A 25 -2.25 -22.78 -9.90
C PRO A 25 -3.47 -23.39 -9.18
N GLU A 26 -3.97 -24.54 -9.67
CA GLU A 26 -5.11 -25.26 -9.10
C GLU A 26 -4.98 -25.50 -7.59
N THR A 27 -3.77 -25.72 -7.11
CA THR A 27 -3.47 -25.94 -5.68
C THR A 27 -3.81 -24.74 -4.79
N LEU A 28 -3.86 -23.51 -5.35
CA LEU A 28 -4.23 -22.30 -4.62
C LEU A 28 -5.71 -21.92 -4.80
N PHE A 29 -6.44 -22.58 -5.70
CA PHE A 29 -7.83 -22.24 -5.93
C PHE A 29 -8.68 -22.47 -4.68
N HIS A 30 -8.58 -23.66 -4.09
CA HIS A 30 -9.35 -24.01 -2.88
C HIS A 30 -9.05 -23.09 -1.67
N PRO A 31 -7.79 -22.78 -1.31
CA PRO A 31 -7.48 -21.83 -0.23
C PRO A 31 -8.02 -20.42 -0.48
N LEU A 32 -8.08 -19.97 -1.73
CA LEU A 32 -8.65 -18.66 -2.08
C LEU A 32 -10.18 -18.65 -1.95
N VAL A 33 -10.83 -19.74 -2.33
CA VAL A 33 -12.29 -19.90 -2.11
C VAL A 33 -12.61 -19.94 -0.61
N GLU A 34 -11.84 -20.72 0.19
CA GLU A 34 -11.96 -20.73 1.65
C GLU A 34 -11.85 -19.32 2.24
N LEU A 35 -10.85 -18.55 1.79
CA LEU A 35 -10.63 -17.17 2.22
C LEU A 35 -11.79 -16.26 1.81
N GLN A 36 -12.28 -16.38 0.56
CA GLN A 36 -13.40 -15.60 0.04
C GLN A 36 -14.68 -15.84 0.86
N GLU A 37 -15.00 -17.10 1.13
CA GLU A 37 -16.16 -17.48 1.92
C GLU A 37 -16.07 -16.96 3.36
N GLU A 38 -14.91 -17.15 4.02
CA GLU A 38 -14.74 -16.69 5.40
C GLU A 38 -14.73 -15.16 5.48
N TYR A 39 -14.14 -14.48 4.51
CA TYR A 39 -14.20 -13.03 4.42
C TYR A 39 -15.64 -12.53 4.23
N ALA A 40 -16.42 -13.16 3.35
CA ALA A 40 -17.83 -12.81 3.14
C ALA A 40 -18.69 -13.01 4.41
N LYS A 41 -18.40 -14.04 5.21
CA LYS A 41 -19.04 -14.25 6.54
C LYS A 41 -18.59 -13.16 7.51
N ALA A 42 -17.30 -12.86 7.58
CA ALA A 42 -16.72 -11.87 8.50
C ALA A 42 -17.27 -10.45 8.24
N GLN A 43 -17.48 -10.08 6.97
CA GLN A 43 -18.09 -8.80 6.61
C GLN A 43 -19.50 -8.61 7.18
N LYS A 44 -20.26 -9.69 7.36
CA LYS A 44 -21.63 -9.66 7.86
C LYS A 44 -21.72 -9.94 9.36
N ASP A 45 -20.62 -10.31 10.00
CA ASP A 45 -20.59 -10.68 11.42
C ASP A 45 -20.26 -9.46 12.31
N PRO A 46 -21.24 -8.96 13.08
CA PRO A 46 -20.99 -7.86 14.01
C PRO A 46 -19.92 -8.18 15.07
N GLY A 47 -19.71 -9.47 15.38
CA GLY A 47 -18.66 -9.91 16.29
C GLY A 47 -17.28 -9.65 15.73
N PHE A 48 -17.06 -10.02 14.46
CA PHE A 48 -15.82 -9.74 13.75
C PHE A 48 -15.58 -8.22 13.64
N GLN A 49 -16.60 -7.44 13.28
CA GLN A 49 -16.45 -6.00 13.13
C GLN A 49 -16.05 -5.34 14.47
N ARG A 50 -16.71 -5.69 15.58
CA ARG A 50 -16.34 -5.19 16.91
C ARG A 50 -14.92 -5.58 17.34
N GLU A 51 -14.49 -6.81 17.04
CA GLU A 51 -13.13 -7.27 17.35
C GLU A 51 -12.09 -6.53 16.50
N PHE A 52 -12.34 -6.34 15.22
CA PHE A 52 -11.50 -5.57 14.31
C PHE A 52 -11.37 -4.11 14.77
N GLU A 53 -12.50 -3.44 15.03
CA GLU A 53 -12.53 -2.05 15.53
C GLU A 53 -11.83 -1.91 16.89
N TYR A 54 -11.99 -2.89 17.78
CA TYR A 54 -11.29 -2.92 19.07
C TYR A 54 -9.78 -2.87 18.87
N TYR A 55 -9.22 -3.76 18.02
CA TYR A 55 -7.77 -3.76 17.78
C TYR A 55 -7.30 -2.52 17.04
N LEU A 56 -8.07 -1.99 16.11
CA LEU A 56 -7.73 -0.73 15.44
C LEU A 56 -7.63 0.43 16.45
N ARG A 57 -8.52 0.50 17.42
CA ARG A 57 -8.52 1.57 18.41
C ARG A 57 -7.48 1.34 19.51
N GLU A 58 -7.51 0.18 20.17
CA GLU A 58 -6.75 -0.05 21.40
C GLU A 58 -5.29 -0.47 21.15
N PHE A 59 -5.01 -1.09 20.01
CA PHE A 59 -3.68 -1.60 19.70
C PHE A 59 -2.98 -0.81 18.58
N VAL A 60 -3.70 -0.51 17.52
CA VAL A 60 -3.13 0.19 16.35
C VAL A 60 -3.02 1.70 16.61
N GLY A 61 -3.90 2.28 17.43
CA GLY A 61 -3.88 3.70 17.80
C GLY A 61 -4.70 4.59 16.87
N ARG A 62 -5.81 4.06 16.33
CA ARG A 62 -6.75 4.86 15.52
C ARG A 62 -7.76 5.64 16.38
N PRO A 63 -8.33 6.77 15.90
CA PRO A 63 -8.07 7.38 14.58
C PRO A 63 -6.72 8.09 14.49
N THR A 64 -6.10 8.07 13.30
CA THR A 64 -4.91 8.89 13.05
C THR A 64 -5.31 10.34 12.79
N PRO A 65 -4.48 11.33 13.18
CA PRO A 65 -4.78 12.74 12.93
C PRO A 65 -4.85 13.07 11.43
N LEU A 66 -5.72 14.03 11.09
CA LEU A 66 -5.62 14.82 9.88
C LEU A 66 -5.00 16.17 10.28
N TYR A 67 -3.71 16.34 9.99
CA TYR A 67 -2.90 17.45 10.47
C TYR A 67 -2.77 18.53 9.39
N PHE A 68 -3.11 19.78 9.73
CA PHE A 68 -2.89 20.93 8.85
C PHE A 68 -1.39 21.28 8.83
N ALA A 69 -0.75 21.13 7.67
CA ALA A 69 0.67 21.42 7.46
C ALA A 69 0.86 22.90 7.16
N GLU A 70 0.83 23.73 8.21
CA GLU A 70 0.81 25.20 8.10
C GLU A 70 2.05 25.76 7.42
N ARG A 71 3.25 25.28 7.82
CA ARG A 71 4.51 25.79 7.25
C ARG A 71 4.70 25.34 5.81
N LEU A 72 4.34 24.10 5.51
CA LEU A 72 4.39 23.57 4.14
C LEU A 72 3.41 24.33 3.23
N THR A 73 2.18 24.56 3.69
CA THR A 73 1.18 25.36 2.98
C THR A 73 1.69 26.79 2.68
N ARG A 74 2.25 27.45 3.67
CA ARG A 74 2.79 28.81 3.51
C ARG A 74 3.98 28.87 2.58
N GLU A 75 4.88 27.89 2.66
CA GLU A 75 6.09 27.83 1.84
C GLU A 75 5.78 27.58 0.37
N LEU A 76 4.84 26.66 0.08
CA LEU A 76 4.49 26.32 -1.28
C LEU A 76 3.54 27.35 -1.90
N GLY A 77 2.71 28.00 -1.09
CA GLY A 77 1.58 28.79 -1.58
C GLY A 77 0.49 27.91 -2.21
N GLY A 78 -0.58 28.54 -2.72
CA GLY A 78 -1.73 27.82 -3.30
C GLY A 78 -2.57 27.10 -2.23
N ALA A 79 -2.93 25.84 -2.47
CA ALA A 79 -3.88 25.10 -1.66
C ALA A 79 -3.43 24.85 -0.21
N LYS A 80 -4.40 24.78 0.72
CA LYS A 80 -4.18 24.29 2.08
C LYS A 80 -3.87 22.80 2.08
N ILE A 81 -2.82 22.38 2.79
CA ILE A 81 -2.30 21.03 2.77
C ILE A 81 -2.57 20.32 4.12
N TYR A 82 -3.27 19.21 4.05
CA TYR A 82 -3.57 18.34 5.19
C TYR A 82 -2.84 17.00 5.04
N LEU A 83 -2.20 16.55 6.11
CA LEU A 83 -1.48 15.26 6.17
C LEU A 83 -2.34 14.24 6.93
N LYS A 84 -2.75 13.16 6.26
CA LYS A 84 -3.32 11.98 6.94
C LYS A 84 -2.18 11.16 7.50
N ARG A 85 -2.05 11.10 8.83
CA ARG A 85 -0.86 10.68 9.57
C ARG A 85 -0.84 9.18 9.88
N GLU A 86 -0.81 8.33 8.83
CA GLU A 86 -0.69 6.88 8.99
C GLU A 86 0.70 6.42 9.51
N ASP A 87 1.68 7.30 9.48
CA ASP A 87 3.00 7.15 10.08
C ASP A 87 2.98 7.06 11.62
N LEU A 88 1.91 7.52 12.27
CA LEU A 88 1.74 7.48 13.72
C LEU A 88 1.15 6.17 14.24
N LEU A 89 0.71 5.28 13.36
CA LEU A 89 0.19 3.99 13.76
C LEU A 89 1.25 3.12 14.44
N HIS A 90 0.82 2.21 15.31
CA HIS A 90 1.67 1.14 15.80
C HIS A 90 2.31 0.40 14.62
N THR A 91 3.59 0.10 14.70
CA THR A 91 4.51 -0.37 13.64
C THR A 91 5.04 0.73 12.71
N GLY A 92 4.42 1.91 12.66
CA GLY A 92 4.92 3.09 11.93
C GLY A 92 4.47 3.19 10.48
N ALA A 93 3.41 2.48 10.08
CA ALA A 93 2.83 2.56 8.74
C ALA A 93 1.41 1.99 8.69
N HIS A 94 0.65 2.32 7.62
CA HIS A 94 -0.71 1.86 7.36
C HIS A 94 -0.89 0.33 7.30
N LYS A 95 0.18 -0.44 7.06
CA LYS A 95 0.12 -1.90 6.84
C LYS A 95 -0.55 -2.68 7.97
N ILE A 96 -0.45 -2.19 9.20
CA ILE A 96 -1.03 -2.84 10.38
C ILE A 96 -2.56 -2.97 10.29
N ASN A 97 -3.25 -2.01 9.64
CA ASN A 97 -4.71 -2.06 9.47
C ASN A 97 -5.15 -3.36 8.81
N ASN A 98 -4.52 -3.67 7.68
CA ASN A 98 -4.77 -4.89 6.91
C ASN A 98 -4.34 -6.15 7.66
N CYS A 99 -3.16 -6.12 8.31
CA CYS A 99 -2.65 -7.27 9.05
C CYS A 99 -3.57 -7.69 10.19
N ILE A 100 -4.20 -6.74 10.91
CA ILE A 100 -5.23 -7.05 11.92
C ILE A 100 -6.42 -7.78 11.28
N GLY A 101 -6.94 -7.27 10.16
CA GLY A 101 -8.07 -7.92 9.49
C GLY A 101 -7.74 -9.35 9.04
N GLN A 102 -6.58 -9.53 8.40
CA GLN A 102 -6.19 -10.84 7.89
C GLN A 102 -5.81 -11.85 8.99
N ILE A 103 -5.19 -11.41 10.10
CA ILE A 103 -4.87 -12.33 11.20
C ILE A 103 -6.15 -12.84 11.90
N LEU A 104 -7.19 -12.00 12.02
CA LEU A 104 -8.49 -12.40 12.55
C LEU A 104 -9.16 -13.43 11.63
N LEU A 105 -9.06 -13.28 10.31
CA LEU A 105 -9.53 -14.28 9.35
C LEU A 105 -8.74 -15.58 9.47
N ALA A 106 -7.40 -15.50 9.55
CA ALA A 106 -6.54 -16.69 9.73
C ALA A 106 -6.93 -17.50 10.95
N LYS A 107 -7.21 -16.84 12.09
CA LYS A 107 -7.70 -17.49 13.31
C LYS A 107 -9.05 -18.17 13.10
N ARG A 108 -9.99 -17.53 12.42
CA ARG A 108 -11.32 -18.08 12.13
C ARG A 108 -11.25 -19.31 11.23
N MET A 109 -10.31 -19.31 10.27
CA MET A 109 -10.01 -20.47 9.42
C MET A 109 -9.17 -21.57 10.13
N GLY A 110 -8.83 -21.40 11.41
CA GLY A 110 -8.05 -22.37 12.17
C GLY A 110 -6.59 -22.51 11.71
N LYS A 111 -6.02 -21.47 11.08
CA LYS A 111 -4.63 -21.49 10.64
C LYS A 111 -3.68 -21.32 11.83
N GLU A 112 -2.61 -22.07 11.85
CA GLU A 112 -1.60 -22.07 12.92
C GLU A 112 -0.34 -21.28 12.56
N ARG A 113 -0.21 -20.97 11.27
CA ARG A 113 0.95 -20.31 10.69
C ARG A 113 0.51 -19.22 9.71
N VAL A 114 1.26 -18.12 9.70
CA VAL A 114 1.11 -17.07 8.69
C VAL A 114 2.43 -16.85 7.97
N ILE A 115 2.33 -16.49 6.70
CA ILE A 115 3.46 -16.06 5.89
C ILE A 115 3.19 -14.69 5.30
N ALA A 116 4.25 -13.96 4.98
CA ALA A 116 4.18 -12.70 4.26
C ALA A 116 5.39 -12.49 3.36
N GLU A 117 5.24 -11.66 2.36
CA GLU A 117 6.32 -11.03 1.62
C GLU A 117 6.58 -9.63 2.16
N THR A 118 7.78 -9.08 1.92
CA THR A 118 8.06 -7.67 2.19
C THR A 118 9.23 -7.14 1.35
N GLY A 119 9.15 -5.86 0.92
CA GLY A 119 10.24 -5.11 0.32
C GLY A 119 10.87 -4.18 1.36
N ALA A 120 10.22 -3.06 1.67
CA ALA A 120 10.69 -2.10 2.68
C ALA A 120 10.67 -2.63 4.14
N GLY A 121 10.17 -3.84 4.37
CA GLY A 121 10.08 -4.44 5.68
C GLY A 121 8.84 -4.05 6.50
N GLN A 122 8.11 -3.02 6.15
CA GLN A 122 6.97 -2.53 6.94
C GLN A 122 5.81 -3.53 7.00
N HIS A 123 5.51 -4.21 5.90
CA HIS A 123 4.49 -5.26 5.90
C HIS A 123 4.94 -6.48 6.72
N GLY A 124 6.20 -6.88 6.59
CA GLY A 124 6.79 -7.95 7.40
C GLY A 124 6.75 -7.66 8.89
N VAL A 125 7.11 -6.43 9.30
CA VAL A 125 7.02 -6.01 10.71
C VAL A 125 5.57 -6.03 11.19
N ALA A 126 4.62 -5.53 10.41
CA ALA A 126 3.20 -5.54 10.77
C ALA A 126 2.67 -6.99 10.90
N THR A 127 3.04 -7.88 9.98
CA THR A 127 2.67 -9.30 10.04
C THR A 127 3.30 -10.01 11.25
N ALA A 128 4.60 -9.81 11.50
CA ALA A 128 5.28 -10.36 12.67
C ALA A 128 4.64 -9.87 13.98
N THR A 129 4.24 -8.58 14.02
CA THR A 129 3.57 -7.98 15.19
C THR A 129 2.24 -8.66 15.50
N VAL A 130 1.37 -8.81 14.49
CA VAL A 130 0.07 -9.46 14.72
C VAL A 130 0.21 -10.97 14.98
N ALA A 131 1.18 -11.63 14.34
CA ALA A 131 1.46 -13.03 14.59
C ALA A 131 1.93 -13.28 16.04
N ALA A 132 2.83 -12.43 16.56
CA ALA A 132 3.26 -12.46 17.95
C ALA A 132 2.09 -12.25 18.91
N MET A 133 1.25 -11.23 18.65
CA MET A 133 0.09 -10.91 19.47
C MET A 133 -0.93 -12.05 19.54
N PHE A 134 -1.14 -12.78 18.43
CA PHE A 134 -2.12 -13.87 18.37
C PHE A 134 -1.51 -15.26 18.57
N GLY A 135 -0.19 -15.36 18.79
CA GLY A 135 0.49 -16.63 19.07
C GLY A 135 0.61 -17.56 17.86
N LEU A 136 0.63 -17.02 16.62
CA LEU A 136 0.82 -17.82 15.41
C LEU A 136 2.30 -17.85 14.98
N LYS A 137 2.73 -18.95 14.38
CA LYS A 137 4.04 -19.01 13.71
C LYS A 137 4.06 -18.04 12.53
N CYS A 138 5.18 -17.32 12.35
CA CYS A 138 5.33 -16.32 11.30
C CYS A 138 6.61 -16.54 10.50
N VAL A 139 6.49 -16.58 9.17
CA VAL A 139 7.64 -16.56 8.25
C VAL A 139 7.47 -15.41 7.27
N VAL A 140 8.53 -14.61 7.12
CA VAL A 140 8.54 -13.45 6.23
C VAL A 140 9.62 -13.64 5.17
N TYR A 141 9.20 -13.64 3.90
CA TYR A 141 10.09 -13.67 2.75
C TYR A 141 10.48 -12.26 2.36
N MET A 142 11.77 -12.02 2.21
CA MET A 142 12.31 -10.69 1.84
C MET A 142 13.49 -10.85 0.89
N GLY A 143 13.55 -10.07 -0.17
CA GLY A 143 14.68 -10.11 -1.08
C GLY A 143 15.99 -9.84 -0.35
N ALA A 144 17.06 -10.57 -0.66
CA ALA A 144 18.34 -10.42 0.04
C ALA A 144 18.91 -8.98 -0.08
N HIS A 145 18.70 -8.33 -1.24
CA HIS A 145 19.05 -6.92 -1.41
C HIS A 145 18.23 -6.00 -0.50
N ASP A 146 16.93 -6.26 -0.37
CA ASP A 146 16.05 -5.50 0.53
C ASP A 146 16.41 -5.74 2.01
N CYS A 147 16.82 -6.96 2.38
CA CYS A 147 17.31 -7.26 3.74
C CYS A 147 18.49 -6.36 4.12
N GLU A 148 19.41 -6.13 3.19
CA GLU A 148 20.58 -5.27 3.44
C GLU A 148 20.19 -3.80 3.57
N ARG A 149 19.29 -3.30 2.70
CA ARG A 149 18.79 -1.92 2.75
C ARG A 149 17.98 -1.63 4.02
N GLN A 150 17.28 -2.62 4.56
CA GLN A 150 16.29 -2.47 5.62
C GLN A 150 16.59 -3.33 6.87
N LYS A 151 17.87 -3.38 7.29
CA LYS A 151 18.37 -4.17 8.42
C LYS A 151 17.60 -3.93 9.72
N LEU A 152 17.16 -2.69 9.97
CA LEU A 152 16.38 -2.35 11.16
C LEU A 152 15.05 -3.11 11.19
N ASN A 153 14.34 -3.19 10.07
CA ASN A 153 13.07 -3.92 10.00
C ASN A 153 13.28 -5.43 10.07
N VAL A 154 14.36 -5.96 9.49
CA VAL A 154 14.75 -7.38 9.65
C VAL A 154 14.97 -7.72 11.13
N PHE A 155 15.67 -6.87 11.85
CA PHE A 155 15.90 -7.03 13.28
C PHE A 155 14.59 -7.00 14.08
N ARG A 156 13.70 -6.02 13.77
CA ARG A 156 12.38 -5.92 14.42
C ARG A 156 11.53 -7.17 14.22
N MET A 157 11.47 -7.71 13.00
CA MET A 157 10.75 -8.96 12.70
C MET A 157 11.28 -10.14 13.52
N LYS A 158 12.60 -10.29 13.60
CA LYS A 158 13.24 -11.35 14.41
C LYS A 158 12.98 -11.18 15.90
N MET A 159 12.99 -9.95 16.42
CA MET A 159 12.62 -9.68 17.82
C MET A 159 11.17 -10.05 18.14
N LEU A 160 10.26 -9.92 17.16
CA LEU A 160 8.86 -10.31 17.27
C LEU A 160 8.64 -11.81 17.09
N GLY A 161 9.71 -12.59 16.95
CA GLY A 161 9.66 -14.05 16.85
C GLY A 161 9.39 -14.57 15.42
N ALA A 162 9.40 -13.72 14.41
CA ALA A 162 9.26 -14.17 13.03
C ALA A 162 10.59 -14.72 12.47
N GLU A 163 10.49 -15.78 11.68
CA GLU A 163 11.57 -16.21 10.80
C GLU A 163 11.61 -15.29 9.58
N VAL A 164 12.79 -14.73 9.26
CA VAL A 164 13.00 -13.93 8.06
C VAL A 164 13.87 -14.72 7.10
N VAL A 165 13.33 -15.04 5.93
CA VAL A 165 13.98 -15.82 4.88
C VAL A 165 14.46 -14.89 3.77
N PRO A 166 15.78 -14.66 3.63
CA PRO A 166 16.33 -13.90 2.51
C PRO A 166 16.16 -14.68 1.20
N VAL A 167 15.64 -14.02 0.17
CA VAL A 167 15.44 -14.60 -1.16
C VAL A 167 16.55 -14.15 -2.09
N GLU A 168 17.37 -15.13 -2.55
CA GLU A 168 18.55 -14.90 -3.38
C GLU A 168 18.28 -14.95 -4.89
N ALA A 169 17.04 -15.28 -5.29
CA ALA A 169 16.65 -15.40 -6.69
C ALA A 169 16.52 -14.02 -7.39
N GLY A 170 16.75 -13.97 -8.69
CA GLY A 170 16.51 -12.83 -9.55
C GLY A 170 17.17 -11.53 -9.07
N GLN A 171 16.42 -10.45 -8.99
CA GLN A 171 16.88 -9.14 -8.48
C GLN A 171 17.05 -9.10 -6.95
N LYS A 172 16.65 -10.15 -6.24
CA LYS A 172 16.67 -10.21 -4.77
C LYS A 172 15.85 -9.11 -4.09
N THR A 173 14.68 -8.79 -4.69
CA THR A 173 13.76 -7.73 -4.25
C THR A 173 12.35 -8.27 -4.01
N LEU A 174 11.38 -7.39 -3.84
CA LEU A 174 9.99 -7.72 -3.50
C LEU A 174 9.33 -8.74 -4.45
N LYS A 175 9.57 -8.65 -5.78
CA LYS A 175 8.96 -9.58 -6.76
C LYS A 175 9.34 -11.04 -6.45
N GLU A 176 10.58 -11.29 -6.17
CA GLU A 176 11.10 -12.63 -5.83
C GLU A 176 10.60 -13.10 -4.47
N ALA A 177 10.49 -12.17 -3.51
CA ALA A 177 9.93 -12.48 -2.18
C ALA A 177 8.46 -12.94 -2.28
N ILE A 178 7.63 -12.29 -3.11
CA ILE A 178 6.25 -12.72 -3.38
C ILE A 178 6.22 -14.12 -4.00
N SER A 179 7.08 -14.36 -5.00
CA SER A 179 7.13 -15.66 -5.68
C SER A 179 7.51 -16.79 -4.73
N GLU A 180 8.43 -16.53 -3.79
CA GLU A 180 8.83 -17.53 -2.79
C GLU A 180 7.75 -17.76 -1.73
N ALA A 181 7.10 -16.70 -1.26
CA ALA A 181 5.94 -16.81 -0.36
C ALA A 181 4.81 -17.63 -1.00
N MET A 182 4.54 -17.46 -2.29
CA MET A 182 3.56 -18.26 -3.02
C MET A 182 3.96 -19.73 -3.11
N ARG A 183 5.25 -20.06 -3.32
CA ARG A 183 5.74 -21.47 -3.31
C ARG A 183 5.54 -22.13 -1.95
N ASP A 184 5.87 -21.42 -0.88
CA ASP A 184 5.61 -21.90 0.48
C ASP A 184 4.11 -22.13 0.69
N TRP A 185 3.28 -21.16 0.29
CA TRP A 185 1.84 -21.26 0.46
C TRP A 185 1.25 -22.49 -0.26
N VAL A 186 1.64 -22.72 -1.53
CA VAL A 186 1.25 -23.91 -2.29
C VAL A 186 1.56 -25.20 -1.52
N THR A 187 2.72 -25.23 -0.84
CA THR A 187 3.17 -26.41 -0.09
C THR A 187 2.40 -26.60 1.22
N ASN A 188 2.01 -25.52 1.89
CA ASN A 188 1.52 -25.53 3.26
C ASN A 188 0.09 -24.97 3.42
N VAL A 189 -0.74 -25.00 2.37
CA VAL A 189 -2.07 -24.37 2.33
C VAL A 189 -3.01 -24.74 3.47
N ARG A 190 -2.88 -25.97 4.01
CA ARG A 190 -3.81 -26.52 5.02
C ARG A 190 -3.76 -25.76 6.35
N ASN A 191 -2.57 -25.41 6.81
CA ASN A 191 -2.33 -24.81 8.13
C ASN A 191 -1.79 -23.37 8.05
N THR A 192 -1.57 -22.85 6.85
CA THR A 192 -0.91 -21.57 6.62
C THR A 192 -1.84 -20.60 5.89
N HIS A 193 -1.93 -19.36 6.40
CA HIS A 193 -2.54 -18.24 5.70
C HIS A 193 -1.46 -17.29 5.18
N TYR A 194 -1.59 -16.87 3.94
CA TYR A 194 -0.74 -15.85 3.35
C TYR A 194 -1.34 -14.46 3.63
N ILE A 195 -0.71 -13.69 4.53
CA ILE A 195 -1.07 -12.29 4.78
C ILE A 195 -0.45 -11.41 3.69
N LEU A 196 -1.23 -11.09 2.67
CA LEU A 196 -0.78 -10.29 1.53
C LEU A 196 -0.87 -8.80 1.85
N GLY A 197 0.22 -8.06 1.58
CA GLY A 197 0.43 -6.69 2.06
C GLY A 197 -0.13 -5.57 1.18
N THR A 198 -0.79 -5.88 0.05
CA THR A 198 -1.24 -4.86 -0.91
C THR A 198 -2.55 -5.21 -1.59
N VAL A 199 -3.17 -4.26 -2.28
CA VAL A 199 -4.40 -4.44 -3.08
C VAL A 199 -4.11 -5.11 -4.44
N TYR A 200 -3.16 -6.03 -4.46
CA TYR A 200 -2.76 -6.81 -5.62
C TYR A 200 -2.89 -8.30 -5.32
N GLY A 201 -2.76 -9.15 -6.36
CA GLY A 201 -2.89 -10.59 -6.22
C GLY A 201 -4.27 -11.11 -6.62
N ALA A 202 -4.47 -12.42 -6.48
CA ALA A 202 -5.71 -13.08 -6.82
C ALA A 202 -6.88 -12.62 -5.94
N HIS A 203 -8.10 -12.62 -6.49
CA HIS A 203 -9.30 -12.46 -5.68
C HIS A 203 -9.32 -13.49 -4.52
N PRO A 204 -9.70 -13.11 -3.27
CA PRO A 204 -10.34 -11.84 -2.87
C PRO A 204 -9.37 -10.74 -2.36
N TYR A 205 -8.05 -10.93 -2.45
CA TYR A 205 -7.07 -10.02 -1.83
C TYR A 205 -7.26 -8.55 -2.21
N PRO A 206 -7.44 -8.14 -3.48
CA PRO A 206 -7.56 -6.72 -3.80
C PRO A 206 -8.69 -6.04 -3.03
N THR A 207 -9.88 -6.64 -3.02
CA THR A 207 -11.06 -6.11 -2.33
C THR A 207 -10.92 -6.18 -0.81
N MET A 208 -10.43 -7.30 -0.29
CA MET A 208 -10.27 -7.52 1.15
C MET A 208 -9.26 -6.54 1.75
N VAL A 209 -8.10 -6.39 1.15
CA VAL A 209 -7.05 -5.47 1.61
C VAL A 209 -7.52 -4.02 1.51
N ARG A 210 -8.20 -3.62 0.41
CA ARG A 210 -8.85 -2.32 0.31
C ARG A 210 -9.79 -2.06 1.47
N ASN A 211 -10.68 -2.99 1.76
CA ASN A 211 -11.71 -2.81 2.78
C ASN A 211 -11.12 -2.69 4.19
N PHE A 212 -10.02 -3.39 4.49
CA PHE A 212 -9.31 -3.20 5.77
C PHE A 212 -8.53 -1.88 5.84
N HIS A 213 -8.18 -1.29 4.70
CA HIS A 213 -7.52 0.02 4.67
C HIS A 213 -8.47 1.20 4.51
N ARG A 214 -9.73 0.99 4.13
CA ARG A 214 -10.68 2.08 3.86
C ARG A 214 -10.89 3.01 5.05
N VAL A 215 -10.62 2.56 6.27
CA VAL A 215 -10.64 3.34 7.50
C VAL A 215 -9.80 4.63 7.39
N ILE A 216 -8.75 4.64 6.57
CA ILE A 216 -7.92 5.82 6.28
C ILE A 216 -8.78 6.95 5.70
N GLY A 217 -9.53 6.65 4.65
CA GLY A 217 -10.39 7.62 3.98
C GLY A 217 -11.69 7.91 4.74
N ASP A 218 -12.28 6.91 5.41
CA ASP A 218 -13.46 7.11 6.27
C ASP A 218 -13.16 8.14 7.37
N GLU A 219 -12.01 8.04 8.02
CA GLU A 219 -11.55 9.01 9.01
C GLU A 219 -11.19 10.36 8.39
N ALA A 220 -10.43 10.36 7.28
CA ALA A 220 -10.03 11.60 6.60
C ALA A 220 -11.25 12.42 6.17
N ARG A 221 -12.29 11.73 5.65
CA ARG A 221 -13.55 12.37 5.25
C ARG A 221 -14.27 13.04 6.44
N LYS A 222 -14.38 12.32 7.55
CA LYS A 222 -14.98 12.88 8.77
C LYS A 222 -14.17 14.07 9.29
N GLN A 223 -12.87 13.93 9.38
CA GLN A 223 -11.97 14.93 9.94
C GLN A 223 -11.91 16.21 9.11
N ILE A 224 -11.90 16.13 7.77
CA ILE A 224 -11.89 17.34 6.93
C ILE A 224 -13.22 18.08 7.00
N LEU A 225 -14.36 17.37 7.08
CA LEU A 225 -15.67 17.99 7.29
C LEU A 225 -15.78 18.67 8.66
N GLU A 226 -15.14 18.12 9.70
CA GLU A 226 -15.09 18.76 11.03
C GLU A 226 -14.17 19.99 11.05
N GLN A 227 -13.11 20.04 10.23
CA GLN A 227 -12.13 21.12 10.23
C GLN A 227 -12.46 22.26 9.23
N GLU A 228 -12.97 21.90 8.04
CA GLU A 228 -13.19 22.85 6.92
C GLU A 228 -14.64 22.91 6.44
N GLU A 229 -15.56 22.15 7.04
CA GLU A 229 -17.00 22.09 6.72
C GLU A 229 -17.32 21.70 5.26
N ARG A 230 -16.31 21.21 4.51
CA ARG A 230 -16.43 20.75 3.13
C ARG A 230 -15.47 19.61 2.78
N LEU A 231 -15.70 18.96 1.64
CA LEU A 231 -14.82 17.93 1.10
C LEU A 231 -13.54 18.57 0.51
N PRO A 232 -12.43 17.78 0.43
CA PRO A 232 -11.21 18.24 -0.21
C PRO A 232 -11.39 18.34 -1.73
N ASP A 233 -10.56 19.17 -2.36
CA ASP A 233 -10.51 19.30 -3.81
C ASP A 233 -9.60 18.23 -4.43
N LEU A 234 -8.55 17.81 -3.70
CA LEU A 234 -7.59 16.84 -4.20
C LEU A 234 -7.10 15.91 -3.08
N LEU A 235 -7.07 14.61 -3.38
CA LEU A 235 -6.41 13.58 -2.57
C LEU A 235 -5.13 13.13 -3.28
N ILE A 236 -4.02 12.98 -2.54
CA ILE A 236 -2.74 12.51 -3.08
C ILE A 236 -2.23 11.35 -2.23
N ALA A 237 -1.75 10.29 -2.89
CA ALA A 237 -1.10 9.16 -2.23
C ALA A 237 -0.07 8.49 -3.14
N CYS A 238 0.97 7.90 -2.57
CA CYS A 238 1.94 7.12 -3.33
C CYS A 238 1.35 5.76 -3.76
N VAL A 239 1.82 5.24 -4.90
CA VAL A 239 1.30 4.00 -5.48
C VAL A 239 2.44 3.04 -5.83
N GLY A 240 2.67 2.06 -4.94
CA GLY A 240 3.36 0.81 -5.25
C GLY A 240 2.32 -0.21 -5.72
N GLY A 241 1.99 -1.23 -4.93
CA GLY A 241 0.76 -2.00 -5.17
C GLY A 241 -0.53 -1.20 -4.94
N GLY A 242 -0.45 -0.09 -4.18
CA GLY A 242 -1.48 0.94 -4.06
C GLY A 242 -2.42 0.82 -2.86
N SER A 243 -2.09 0.03 -1.83
CA SER A 243 -3.02 -0.19 -0.70
C SER A 243 -3.31 1.06 0.13
N ASN A 244 -2.30 1.91 0.38
CA ASN A 244 -2.50 3.17 1.11
C ASN A 244 -3.36 4.16 0.30
N ALA A 245 -3.13 4.24 -1.00
CA ALA A 245 -3.88 5.10 -1.90
C ALA A 245 -5.34 4.65 -2.00
N MET A 246 -5.57 3.35 -2.20
CA MET A 246 -6.93 2.82 -2.25
C MET A 246 -7.66 3.00 -0.93
N GLY A 247 -6.96 2.83 0.21
CA GLY A 247 -7.52 3.09 1.53
C GLY A 247 -8.00 4.54 1.71
N LEU A 248 -7.25 5.52 1.18
CA LEU A 248 -7.64 6.93 1.20
C LEU A 248 -8.75 7.23 0.16
N PHE A 249 -8.60 6.75 -1.07
CA PHE A 249 -9.44 7.15 -2.21
C PHE A 249 -10.83 6.52 -2.17
N TYR A 250 -10.93 5.25 -1.76
CA TYR A 250 -12.15 4.47 -1.87
C TYR A 250 -13.40 5.15 -1.28
N PRO A 251 -13.36 5.74 -0.06
CA PRO A 251 -14.52 6.44 0.51
C PRO A 251 -14.95 7.70 -0.23
N PHE A 252 -14.13 8.22 -1.13
CA PHE A 252 -14.42 9.43 -1.92
C PHE A 252 -14.72 9.13 -3.41
N LEU A 253 -14.73 7.87 -3.83
CA LEU A 253 -14.93 7.53 -5.24
C LEU A 253 -16.26 8.03 -5.82
N LYS A 254 -17.28 8.21 -4.98
CA LYS A 254 -18.60 8.72 -5.37
C LYS A 254 -18.70 10.25 -5.40
N ASP A 255 -17.69 10.95 -4.93
CA ASP A 255 -17.67 12.40 -4.86
C ASP A 255 -16.95 12.98 -6.10
N ASP A 256 -17.68 13.26 -7.15
CA ASP A 256 -17.12 13.74 -8.44
C ASP A 256 -16.32 15.04 -8.30
N SER A 257 -16.62 15.84 -7.29
CA SER A 257 -15.87 17.08 -6.98
C SER A 257 -14.48 16.82 -6.42
N VAL A 258 -14.23 15.63 -5.84
CA VAL A 258 -12.96 15.28 -5.23
C VAL A 258 -12.07 14.62 -6.28
N LYS A 259 -10.99 15.30 -6.68
CA LYS A 259 -9.96 14.74 -7.57
C LYS A 259 -9.01 13.85 -6.81
N MET A 260 -8.36 12.92 -7.50
CA MET A 260 -7.44 11.95 -6.88
C MET A 260 -6.20 11.79 -7.73
N LEU A 261 -5.02 11.80 -7.10
CA LEU A 261 -3.73 11.67 -7.76
C LEU A 261 -2.90 10.57 -7.10
N GLY A 262 -2.63 9.52 -7.84
CA GLY A 262 -1.67 8.49 -7.48
C GLY A 262 -0.26 8.86 -7.97
N VAL A 263 0.74 8.76 -7.10
CA VAL A 263 2.14 9.07 -7.44
C VAL A 263 2.97 7.79 -7.42
N GLU A 264 3.43 7.37 -8.59
CA GLU A 264 4.28 6.19 -8.78
C GLU A 264 5.77 6.55 -8.63
N ALA A 265 6.62 5.52 -8.51
CA ALA A 265 8.07 5.70 -8.47
C ALA A 265 8.66 5.84 -9.88
N GLY A 266 9.13 7.03 -10.21
CA GLY A 266 9.81 7.36 -11.47
C GLY A 266 11.30 6.98 -11.49
N GLY A 267 11.86 6.55 -10.36
CA GLY A 267 13.25 6.11 -10.24
C GLY A 267 14.25 7.12 -10.80
N GLU A 268 15.18 6.64 -11.61
CA GLU A 268 16.15 7.46 -12.33
C GLU A 268 15.59 8.11 -13.62
N GLY A 269 14.26 8.05 -13.83
CA GLY A 269 13.55 8.51 -15.02
C GLY A 269 12.86 7.36 -15.77
N ILE A 270 11.87 7.70 -16.62
CA ILE A 270 11.04 6.72 -17.35
C ILE A 270 11.86 6.09 -18.49
N LYS A 271 12.68 5.12 -18.09
CA LYS A 271 13.50 4.28 -19.00
C LYS A 271 13.44 2.85 -18.48
N GLU A 272 13.55 1.88 -19.39
CA GLU A 272 13.54 0.46 -19.06
C GLU A 272 14.54 0.12 -17.93
N GLY A 273 14.07 -0.61 -16.92
CA GLY A 273 14.86 -1.02 -15.78
C GLY A 273 15.22 0.09 -14.78
N LYS A 274 14.75 1.33 -14.99
CA LYS A 274 15.13 2.51 -14.21
C LYS A 274 13.99 3.14 -13.41
N HIS A 275 12.79 2.60 -13.48
CA HIS A 275 11.60 3.08 -12.78
C HIS A 275 10.66 1.94 -12.37
N ALA A 276 9.66 2.27 -11.57
CA ALA A 276 8.53 1.40 -11.23
C ALA A 276 7.18 2.13 -11.45
N ALA A 277 7.08 2.96 -12.49
CA ALA A 277 5.87 3.68 -12.87
C ALA A 277 5.13 2.89 -13.98
N ARG A 278 4.20 2.01 -13.59
CA ARG A 278 3.51 1.08 -14.49
C ARG A 278 2.60 1.79 -15.47
N PHE A 279 1.98 2.89 -15.08
CA PHE A 279 1.09 3.65 -15.95
C PHE A 279 1.83 4.54 -16.97
N GLN A 280 3.15 4.65 -16.86
CA GLN A 280 3.99 5.43 -17.79
C GLN A 280 4.69 4.55 -18.85
N GLY A 281 4.76 3.25 -18.66
CA GLY A 281 5.47 2.37 -19.59
C GLY A 281 5.01 0.91 -19.57
N GLY A 282 3.99 0.59 -18.76
CA GLY A 282 3.48 -0.77 -18.63
C GLY A 282 2.43 -1.13 -19.70
N SER A 283 2.23 -2.41 -19.84
CA SER A 283 1.19 -3.04 -20.66
C SER A 283 0.36 -4.04 -19.86
N LEU A 284 -0.78 -4.46 -20.42
CA LEU A 284 -1.69 -5.40 -19.76
C LEU A 284 -1.09 -6.82 -19.74
N GLY A 285 -1.05 -7.43 -18.59
CA GLY A 285 -0.56 -8.80 -18.41
C GLY A 285 -1.00 -9.44 -17.10
N VAL A 286 -0.53 -10.66 -16.86
CA VAL A 286 -0.83 -11.43 -15.64
C VAL A 286 0.46 -11.67 -14.84
N LEU A 287 0.44 -11.32 -13.57
CA LEU A 287 1.54 -11.58 -12.63
C LEU A 287 0.95 -11.96 -11.27
N GLN A 288 1.52 -13.01 -10.64
CA GLN A 288 1.23 -13.39 -9.24
C GLN A 288 -0.26 -13.40 -8.87
N GLY A 289 -1.09 -13.92 -9.79
CA GLY A 289 -2.50 -14.18 -9.55
C GLY A 289 -3.50 -13.13 -10.03
N ALA A 290 -3.05 -11.98 -10.52
CA ALA A 290 -3.94 -10.93 -11.03
C ALA A 290 -3.55 -10.43 -12.42
N ARG A 291 -4.53 -9.99 -13.19
CA ARG A 291 -4.35 -9.25 -14.43
C ARG A 291 -4.38 -7.75 -14.16
N SER A 292 -3.33 -7.03 -14.59
CA SER A 292 -3.21 -5.59 -14.40
C SER A 292 -2.18 -4.98 -15.35
N TYR A 293 -1.84 -3.70 -15.18
CA TYR A 293 -0.68 -3.09 -15.84
C TYR A 293 0.63 -3.61 -15.24
N LEU A 294 1.54 -4.04 -16.11
CA LEU A 294 2.85 -4.59 -15.79
C LEU A 294 3.95 -3.88 -16.56
N LEU A 295 5.11 -3.71 -15.93
CA LEU A 295 6.35 -3.43 -16.65
C LEU A 295 6.87 -4.76 -17.21
N GLN A 296 6.67 -5.00 -18.49
CA GLN A 296 7.04 -6.23 -19.20
C GLN A 296 7.51 -5.92 -20.61
N ASP A 297 8.31 -6.82 -21.17
CA ASP A 297 8.76 -6.73 -22.56
C ASP A 297 7.70 -7.28 -23.54
N GLU A 298 8.04 -7.28 -24.83
CA GLU A 298 7.17 -7.78 -25.92
C GLU A 298 6.86 -9.29 -25.83
N HIS A 299 7.65 -10.04 -25.05
CA HIS A 299 7.46 -11.47 -24.79
C HIS A 299 6.72 -11.74 -23.48
N GLY A 300 6.28 -10.69 -22.76
CA GLY A 300 5.60 -10.79 -21.47
C GLY A 300 6.54 -11.11 -20.31
N GLN A 301 7.85 -10.96 -20.48
CA GLN A 301 8.80 -11.11 -19.40
C GLN A 301 8.83 -9.82 -18.55
N ILE A 302 8.77 -9.99 -17.24
CA ILE A 302 8.78 -8.86 -16.29
C ILE A 302 10.14 -8.15 -16.37
N GLN A 303 10.08 -6.86 -16.68
CA GLN A 303 11.26 -5.98 -16.71
C GLN A 303 11.81 -5.74 -15.31
N LEU A 304 13.09 -5.38 -15.27
CA LEU A 304 13.73 -4.87 -14.05
C LEU A 304 13.06 -3.56 -13.65
N THR A 305 12.96 -3.34 -12.35
CA THR A 305 12.43 -2.09 -11.78
C THR A 305 13.46 -1.41 -10.91
N HIS A 306 13.27 -0.12 -10.66
CA HIS A 306 14.10 0.64 -9.75
C HIS A 306 13.29 1.73 -9.03
N SER A 307 13.57 1.89 -7.75
CA SER A 307 13.13 3.01 -6.92
C SER A 307 14.06 3.15 -5.71
N VAL A 308 14.31 4.38 -5.30
CA VAL A 308 14.95 4.68 -4.00
C VAL A 308 14.12 4.10 -2.84
N SER A 309 12.81 3.99 -3.03
CA SER A 309 11.87 3.40 -2.09
C SER A 309 11.62 1.92 -2.39
N ALA A 310 12.10 1.02 -1.53
CA ALA A 310 11.89 -0.42 -1.68
C ALA A 310 10.40 -0.81 -1.67
N GLY A 311 9.51 -0.05 -1.02
CA GLY A 311 8.08 -0.34 -0.98
C GLY A 311 7.32 0.05 -2.25
N LEU A 312 7.92 0.85 -3.14
CA LEU A 312 7.36 1.21 -4.45
C LEU A 312 8.05 0.47 -5.61
N ASP A 313 9.12 -0.27 -5.35
CA ASP A 313 9.91 -0.99 -6.34
C ASP A 313 9.22 -2.32 -6.72
N TYR A 314 8.18 -2.22 -7.56
CA TYR A 314 7.40 -3.37 -7.97
C TYR A 314 6.80 -3.18 -9.37
N ALA A 315 6.85 -4.24 -10.17
CA ALA A 315 6.51 -4.19 -11.59
C ALA A 315 5.02 -4.15 -11.90
N SER A 316 4.12 -4.27 -10.90
CA SER A 316 2.68 -4.27 -11.12
C SER A 316 1.93 -3.31 -10.19
N VAL A 317 0.62 -3.15 -10.41
CA VAL A 317 -0.27 -2.26 -9.64
C VAL A 317 -1.62 -2.93 -9.40
N GLY A 318 -2.30 -2.55 -8.32
CA GLY A 318 -3.62 -3.07 -7.99
C GLY A 318 -4.62 -2.99 -9.16
N PRO A 319 -5.42 -4.04 -9.40
CA PRO A 319 -6.35 -4.06 -10.55
C PRO A 319 -7.42 -2.97 -10.46
N GLU A 320 -7.87 -2.60 -9.28
CA GLU A 320 -8.81 -1.49 -9.09
C GLU A 320 -8.19 -0.15 -9.47
N HIS A 321 -6.89 0.08 -9.22
CA HIS A 321 -6.16 1.25 -9.71
C HIS A 321 -6.13 1.31 -11.24
N ALA A 322 -5.88 0.18 -11.89
CA ALA A 322 -5.88 0.08 -13.35
C ALA A 322 -7.26 0.44 -13.93
N TRP A 323 -8.31 -0.09 -13.33
CA TRP A 323 -9.69 0.19 -13.72
C TRP A 323 -10.07 1.66 -13.50
N LEU A 324 -9.73 2.26 -12.34
CA LEU A 324 -10.00 3.66 -12.03
C LEU A 324 -9.25 4.62 -12.94
N ARG A 325 -8.01 4.28 -13.33
CA ARG A 325 -7.23 5.04 -14.31
C ARG A 325 -7.91 5.06 -15.66
N ASP A 326 -8.33 3.91 -16.17
CA ASP A 326 -8.93 3.80 -17.50
C ASP A 326 -10.33 4.45 -17.60
N HIS A 327 -10.99 4.63 -16.45
CA HIS A 327 -12.23 5.40 -16.32
C HIS A 327 -12.00 6.87 -15.95
N GLU A 328 -10.76 7.34 -15.97
CA GLU A 328 -10.40 8.74 -15.67
C GLU A 328 -10.92 9.22 -14.30
N ARG A 329 -11.12 8.27 -13.34
CA ARG A 329 -11.56 8.63 -11.99
C ARG A 329 -10.41 9.00 -11.08
N VAL A 330 -9.24 8.42 -11.31
CA VAL A 330 -7.99 8.70 -10.60
C VAL A 330 -6.91 8.98 -11.63
N ASP A 331 -6.24 10.12 -11.47
CA ASP A 331 -5.07 10.48 -12.26
C ASP A 331 -3.82 9.84 -11.66
N TYR A 332 -2.84 9.52 -12.53
CA TYR A 332 -1.55 8.97 -12.09
C TYR A 332 -0.39 9.73 -12.71
N THR A 333 0.59 10.03 -11.86
CA THR A 333 1.87 10.64 -12.21
C THR A 333 3.01 9.86 -11.54
N TYR A 334 4.22 10.37 -11.63
CA TYR A 334 5.38 9.80 -10.97
C TYR A 334 6.27 10.88 -10.36
N ALA A 335 7.03 10.50 -9.34
CA ALA A 335 8.15 11.28 -8.83
C ALA A 335 9.45 10.51 -9.02
N THR A 336 10.52 11.20 -9.47
CA THR A 336 11.86 10.61 -9.53
C THR A 336 12.47 10.47 -8.15
N ASP A 337 13.53 9.66 -8.02
CA ASP A 337 14.26 9.49 -6.77
C ASP A 337 14.75 10.83 -6.22
N GLU A 338 15.24 11.74 -7.08
CA GLU A 338 15.67 13.08 -6.72
C GLU A 338 14.51 13.89 -6.10
N LYS A 339 13.35 13.95 -6.77
CA LYS A 339 12.16 14.65 -6.26
C LYS A 339 11.64 14.03 -4.93
N ALA A 340 11.70 12.72 -4.79
CA ALA A 340 11.32 12.05 -3.56
C ALA A 340 12.26 12.39 -2.39
N LEU A 341 13.58 12.44 -2.62
CA LEU A 341 14.57 12.86 -1.61
C LEU A 341 14.42 14.33 -1.23
N GLU A 342 14.15 15.21 -2.19
CA GLU A 342 13.83 16.62 -1.92
C GLU A 342 12.58 16.77 -1.07
N ALA A 343 11.51 16.05 -1.41
CA ALA A 343 10.25 16.06 -0.66
C ALA A 343 10.42 15.48 0.76
N PHE A 344 11.23 14.44 0.93
CA PHE A 344 11.59 13.88 2.23
C PHE A 344 12.22 14.94 3.13
N GLN A 345 13.21 15.68 2.62
CA GLN A 345 13.89 16.75 3.36
C GLN A 345 12.96 17.95 3.62
N THR A 346 12.16 18.33 2.64
CA THR A 346 11.22 19.45 2.73
C THR A 346 10.20 19.24 3.84
N LEU A 347 9.54 18.08 3.89
CA LEU A 347 8.58 17.77 4.95
C LEU A 347 9.26 17.71 6.32
N ALA A 348 10.46 17.12 6.40
CA ALA A 348 11.22 17.06 7.64
C ALA A 348 11.59 18.45 8.17
N ARG A 349 12.05 19.36 7.32
CA ARG A 349 12.48 20.73 7.70
C ARG A 349 11.31 21.66 8.02
N LEU A 350 10.21 21.54 7.29
CA LEU A 350 9.07 22.44 7.45
C LEU A 350 8.12 21.98 8.57
N GLU A 351 7.83 20.70 8.67
CA GLU A 351 6.83 20.18 9.59
C GLU A 351 7.40 19.31 10.72
N GLY A 352 8.70 19.04 10.73
CA GLY A 352 9.32 18.15 11.72
C GLY A 352 8.88 16.69 11.56
N ILE A 353 8.41 16.31 10.37
CA ILE A 353 7.91 14.98 10.06
C ILE A 353 8.87 14.32 9.08
N ILE A 354 9.54 13.25 9.49
CA ILE A 354 10.40 12.44 8.62
C ILE A 354 9.51 11.35 7.98
N PRO A 355 9.07 11.51 6.72
CA PRO A 355 8.19 10.52 6.08
C PRO A 355 8.99 9.30 5.61
N ALA A 356 8.34 8.16 5.44
CA ALA A 356 8.95 7.07 4.67
C ALA A 356 9.22 7.53 3.23
N LEU A 357 10.25 6.97 2.57
CA LEU A 357 10.55 7.27 1.17
C LEU A 357 9.36 7.01 0.24
N GLU A 358 8.51 6.02 0.57
CA GLU A 358 7.23 5.80 -0.09
C GLU A 358 6.35 7.06 -0.02
N SER A 359 6.13 7.57 1.18
CA SER A 359 5.29 8.76 1.42
C SER A 359 5.90 10.02 0.82
N ALA A 360 7.21 10.10 0.74
CA ALA A 360 7.93 11.23 0.12
C ALA A 360 7.56 11.40 -1.37
N HIS A 361 7.25 10.31 -2.10
CA HIS A 361 6.74 10.40 -3.47
C HIS A 361 5.37 11.12 -3.51
N ALA A 362 4.47 10.84 -2.56
CA ALA A 362 3.20 11.57 -2.47
C ALA A 362 3.40 13.05 -2.12
N VAL A 363 4.34 13.36 -1.23
CA VAL A 363 4.73 14.75 -0.88
C VAL A 363 5.33 15.47 -2.08
N ALA A 364 6.14 14.80 -2.92
CA ALA A 364 6.63 15.38 -4.18
C ALA A 364 5.46 15.76 -5.11
N GLY A 365 4.41 14.94 -5.17
CA GLY A 365 3.18 15.29 -5.88
C GLY A 365 2.48 16.53 -5.31
N VAL A 366 2.48 16.71 -3.99
CA VAL A 366 1.96 17.92 -3.33
C VAL A 366 2.78 19.14 -3.71
N ILE A 367 4.11 19.07 -3.62
CA ILE A 367 5.04 20.16 -3.96
C ILE A 367 4.82 20.65 -5.40
N GLU A 368 4.52 19.72 -6.30
CA GLU A 368 4.25 20.06 -7.71
C GLU A 368 2.85 20.65 -7.92
N ARG A 369 1.81 20.16 -7.20
CA ARG A 369 0.41 20.50 -7.48
C ARG A 369 -0.13 21.68 -6.67
N ALA A 370 0.17 21.74 -5.37
CA ALA A 370 -0.42 22.74 -4.48
C ALA A 370 -0.17 24.19 -4.92
N PRO A 371 1.01 24.59 -5.43
CA PRO A 371 1.25 25.96 -5.91
C PRO A 371 0.38 26.37 -7.11
N GLN A 372 -0.17 25.40 -7.83
CA GLN A 372 -0.98 25.65 -9.04
C GLN A 372 -2.49 25.74 -8.71
N MET A 373 -2.86 25.50 -7.46
CA MET A 373 -4.25 25.49 -6.98
C MET A 373 -4.58 26.81 -6.28
N SER A 374 -5.88 27.07 -6.05
CA SER A 374 -6.35 28.23 -5.29
C SER A 374 -5.97 28.13 -3.81
N ALA A 375 -5.78 29.26 -3.14
CA ALA A 375 -5.57 29.31 -1.70
C ALA A 375 -6.77 28.79 -0.87
N ASP A 376 -7.95 28.73 -1.47
CA ASP A 376 -9.15 28.17 -0.86
C ASP A 376 -9.30 26.67 -1.09
N ASP A 377 -8.50 26.07 -2.02
CA ASP A 377 -8.55 24.64 -2.27
C ASP A 377 -7.92 23.83 -1.12
N LEU A 378 -8.43 22.61 -0.92
CA LEU A 378 -7.99 21.70 0.13
C LEU A 378 -7.33 20.45 -0.49
N VAL A 379 -6.11 20.16 -0.06
CA VAL A 379 -5.39 18.95 -0.46
C VAL A 379 -5.18 18.05 0.75
N ILE A 380 -5.54 16.78 0.64
CA ILE A 380 -5.16 15.76 1.63
C ILE A 380 -4.10 14.86 1.01
N VAL A 381 -2.96 14.73 1.67
CA VAL A 381 -1.92 13.76 1.31
C VAL A 381 -1.76 12.69 2.38
N ASN A 382 -1.66 11.41 1.95
CA ASN A 382 -1.46 10.30 2.86
C ASN A 382 0.02 10.13 3.20
N VAL A 383 0.41 10.45 4.44
CA VAL A 383 1.73 10.07 4.99
C VAL A 383 1.65 8.63 5.47
N SER A 384 1.82 7.70 4.54
CA SER A 384 1.51 6.27 4.70
C SER A 384 2.43 5.51 5.66
N GLY A 385 3.61 6.09 5.97
CA GLY A 385 4.57 5.52 6.92
C GLY A 385 5.64 6.51 7.32
N ARG A 386 6.32 6.24 8.44
CA ARG A 386 7.42 7.06 8.95
C ARG A 386 8.78 6.63 8.40
N GLY A 387 9.71 7.57 8.34
CA GLY A 387 11.00 7.42 7.70
C GLY A 387 12.15 6.92 8.58
N ASP A 388 11.91 6.57 9.86
CA ASP A 388 12.99 6.07 10.74
C ASP A 388 13.79 4.91 10.11
N LYS A 389 13.11 4.07 9.34
CA LYS A 389 13.72 2.95 8.61
C LYS A 389 14.65 3.39 7.46
N ASP A 390 14.43 4.60 6.94
CA ASP A 390 15.09 5.12 5.73
C ASP A 390 16.21 6.12 6.04
N VAL A 391 16.27 6.63 7.27
CA VAL A 391 17.25 7.68 7.67
C VAL A 391 18.69 7.27 7.36
N SER A 392 19.06 6.01 7.63
CA SER A 392 20.41 5.52 7.34
C SER A 392 20.71 5.52 5.84
N GLN A 393 19.74 5.05 5.03
CA GLN A 393 19.87 5.04 3.57
C GLN A 393 19.94 6.46 3.00
N VAL A 394 19.10 7.37 3.51
CA VAL A 394 19.06 8.77 3.07
C VAL A 394 20.35 9.51 3.46
N ALA A 395 20.91 9.21 4.63
CA ALA A 395 22.19 9.83 5.08
C ALA A 395 23.36 9.55 4.11
N ASP A 396 23.36 8.40 3.44
CA ASP A 396 24.37 8.05 2.43
C ASP A 396 24.14 8.77 1.08
N MET A 397 22.94 9.34 0.85
CA MET A 397 22.54 9.94 -0.42
C MET A 397 22.51 11.47 -0.40
N VAL A 398 22.32 12.07 0.76
CA VAL A 398 22.20 13.53 0.90
C VAL A 398 23.27 14.09 1.82
N GLN A 399 23.85 15.22 1.43
CA GLN A 399 24.71 16.02 2.30
C GLN A 399 23.80 16.96 3.13
N ILE A 400 23.83 16.81 4.44
CA ILE A 400 23.10 17.65 5.38
C ILE A 400 24.02 18.69 5.97
#